data_9252066722abbb88aa39bdb4e7221254
#
_entry.id   9252066722abbb88aa39bdb4e7221254
#
_cell.length_a   1.000
_cell.length_b   1.000
_cell.length_c   1.000
_cell.angle_alpha   90.00
_cell.angle_beta   90.00
_cell.angle_gamma   90.00
#
_symmetry.space_group_name_H-M   'P 1'
#
loop_
_entity.id
_entity.type
_entity.pdbx_description
1 polymer ?
#
loop_
_entity_poly.entity_id
_entity_poly.type
_entity_poly.pdbx_seq_one_letter_code
_entity_poly.pdbx_strand_id
1 'polypeptide(L)'
;WHSPKGERIPVTAVASHDTASAVIATPLHSEHCAYLSSGTWSLMGLDSPQSHTSQQALDCNITNEGGVNGHFRVLKNIMGLWLFQRLCHEHHVDDICELIDDVSKLPAFKTLIDPNDARFLNPVSMTEAIADFCRETGQNAPQTIAEFARCVFDSLALLYKHVANELAQLNHHPLKQLYILGGGSQNALLNQLCADACGIA
;
A
#
# COMPACT_ATOMS: atom_id res chain seq x y z
N TRP A 1 -17.28 11.67 -30.94
CA TRP A 1 -16.49 12.82 -31.34
C TRP A 1 -16.03 12.67 -32.80
N HIS A 2 -15.76 13.77 -33.49
CA HIS A 2 -15.26 13.69 -34.86
C HIS A 2 -13.91 14.43 -34.98
N SER A 3 -12.97 13.85 -35.69
CA SER A 3 -11.70 14.51 -36.02
C SER A 3 -11.93 15.70 -36.92
N PRO A 4 -10.97 16.62 -37.09
CA PRO A 4 -11.03 17.68 -38.10
C PRO A 4 -11.22 17.17 -39.54
N LYS A 5 -10.90 15.89 -39.80
CA LYS A 5 -11.09 15.20 -41.07
C LYS A 5 -12.45 14.49 -41.19
N GLY A 6 -13.34 14.65 -40.19
CA GLY A 6 -14.66 14.03 -40.17
C GLY A 6 -14.70 12.56 -39.72
N GLU A 7 -13.58 11.97 -39.34
CA GLU A 7 -13.52 10.60 -38.86
C GLU A 7 -14.15 10.47 -37.46
N ARG A 8 -14.93 9.43 -37.21
CA ARG A 8 -15.53 9.18 -35.92
C ARG A 8 -14.47 8.65 -34.94
N ILE A 9 -14.25 9.40 -33.87
CA ILE A 9 -13.34 9.01 -32.79
C ILE A 9 -14.19 8.51 -31.64
N PRO A 10 -14.05 7.23 -31.22
CA PRO A 10 -14.70 6.73 -30.03
C PRO A 10 -14.15 7.45 -28.78
N VAL A 11 -15.03 7.85 -27.88
CA VAL A 11 -14.66 8.42 -26.58
C VAL A 11 -15.25 7.51 -25.53
N THR A 12 -14.38 6.95 -24.69
CA THR A 12 -14.77 6.06 -23.60
C THR A 12 -14.55 6.75 -22.26
N ALA A 13 -15.59 6.80 -21.45
CA ALA A 13 -15.46 7.24 -20.06
C ALA A 13 -14.78 6.13 -19.26
N VAL A 14 -13.70 6.46 -18.60
CA VAL A 14 -12.99 5.57 -17.67
C VAL A 14 -13.37 5.92 -16.22
N ALA A 15 -12.87 5.16 -15.25
CA ALA A 15 -13.15 5.37 -13.84
C ALA A 15 -12.42 6.58 -13.24
N SER A 16 -12.43 7.69 -13.90
CA SER A 16 -11.87 9.00 -13.54
C SER A 16 -10.35 9.09 -13.41
N HIS A 17 -9.65 8.10 -12.85
CA HIS A 17 -8.19 8.11 -12.73
C HIS A 17 -7.60 6.67 -12.79
N ASP A 18 -6.26 6.58 -12.83
CA ASP A 18 -5.50 5.34 -13.04
C ASP A 18 -5.77 4.26 -11.99
N THR A 19 -5.68 4.59 -10.71
CA THR A 19 -5.94 3.63 -9.62
C THR A 19 -7.37 3.10 -9.67
N ALA A 20 -8.36 3.97 -9.93
CA ALA A 20 -9.75 3.54 -10.06
C ALA A 20 -9.92 2.58 -11.24
N SER A 21 -9.27 2.86 -12.37
CA SER A 21 -9.30 2.00 -13.55
C SER A 21 -8.62 0.65 -13.30
N ALA A 22 -7.51 0.63 -12.54
CA ALA A 22 -6.83 -0.60 -12.14
C ALA A 22 -7.68 -1.46 -11.21
N VAL A 23 -8.38 -0.84 -10.24
CA VAL A 23 -9.30 -1.56 -9.33
C VAL A 23 -10.43 -2.23 -10.11
N ILE A 24 -11.02 -1.55 -11.11
CA ILE A 24 -12.06 -2.14 -11.95
C ILE A 24 -11.58 -3.34 -12.74
N ALA A 25 -10.33 -3.32 -13.20
CA ALA A 25 -9.73 -4.44 -13.90
C ALA A 25 -9.37 -5.62 -12.99
N THR A 26 -9.48 -5.43 -11.66
CA THR A 26 -9.18 -6.46 -10.66
C THR A 26 -10.40 -7.35 -10.44
N PRO A 27 -10.25 -8.68 -10.34
CA PRO A 27 -11.37 -9.60 -10.21
C PRO A 27 -11.94 -9.63 -8.77
N LEU A 28 -12.47 -8.53 -8.30
CA LEU A 28 -13.12 -8.40 -6.99
C LEU A 28 -14.56 -8.96 -7.05
N HIS A 29 -14.69 -10.29 -7.02
CA HIS A 29 -15.96 -10.97 -7.27
C HIS A 29 -16.83 -11.20 -6.03
N SER A 30 -16.36 -10.82 -4.84
CA SER A 30 -17.10 -11.03 -3.60
C SER A 30 -16.69 -10.05 -2.50
N GLU A 31 -17.54 -9.94 -1.48
CA GLU A 31 -17.28 -9.20 -0.22
C GLU A 31 -16.07 -9.73 0.58
N HIS A 32 -15.48 -10.86 0.18
CA HIS A 32 -14.28 -11.43 0.78
C HIS A 32 -12.98 -11.00 0.07
N CYS A 33 -13.08 -10.18 -0.96
CA CYS A 33 -11.95 -9.69 -1.74
C CYS A 33 -11.61 -8.26 -1.35
N ALA A 34 -10.31 -7.99 -1.22
CA ALA A 34 -9.76 -6.64 -1.09
C ALA A 34 -8.70 -6.42 -2.18
N TYR A 35 -8.36 -5.16 -2.40
CA TYR A 35 -7.24 -4.78 -3.25
C TYR A 35 -6.21 -3.98 -2.46
N LEU A 36 -4.94 -4.07 -2.89
CA LEU A 36 -3.84 -3.24 -2.46
C LEU A 36 -3.17 -2.63 -3.71
N SER A 37 -3.45 -1.37 -3.98
CA SER A 37 -2.69 -0.62 -4.98
C SER A 37 -1.38 -0.18 -4.36
N SER A 38 -0.32 -0.97 -4.61
CA SER A 38 1.00 -0.77 -4.03
C SER A 38 1.88 0.08 -4.94
N GLY A 39 2.24 1.25 -4.48
CA GLY A 39 3.07 2.23 -5.17
C GLY A 39 3.80 3.12 -4.17
N THR A 40 4.15 4.34 -4.58
CA THR A 40 4.70 5.37 -3.68
C THR A 40 3.79 5.57 -2.47
N TRP A 41 2.49 5.73 -2.71
CA TRP A 41 1.43 5.51 -1.74
C TRP A 41 0.86 4.10 -1.92
N SER A 42 0.34 3.54 -0.85
CA SER A 42 -0.44 2.31 -0.90
C SER A 42 -1.90 2.62 -0.57
N LEU A 43 -2.81 2.13 -1.40
CA LEU A 43 -4.24 2.25 -1.19
C LEU A 43 -4.82 0.86 -1.02
N MET A 44 -5.28 0.54 0.19
CA MET A 44 -5.93 -0.74 0.45
C MET A 44 -7.43 -0.53 0.62
N GLY A 45 -8.25 -1.34 -0.05
CA GLY A 45 -9.69 -1.11 -0.03
C GLY A 45 -10.53 -2.24 -0.58
N LEU A 46 -11.83 -1.96 -0.60
CA LEU A 46 -12.91 -2.83 -1.07
C LEU A 46 -13.67 -2.14 -2.20
N ASP A 47 -14.29 -2.93 -3.08
CA ASP A 47 -15.36 -2.48 -3.95
C ASP A 47 -16.69 -2.77 -3.25
N SER A 48 -17.48 -1.75 -2.97
CA SER A 48 -18.70 -1.86 -2.16
C SER A 48 -19.89 -1.20 -2.86
N PRO A 49 -21.08 -1.82 -2.86
CA PRO A 49 -22.29 -1.18 -3.38
C PRO A 49 -22.80 -0.03 -2.50
N GLN A 50 -22.24 0.13 -1.28
CA GLN A 50 -22.62 1.15 -0.33
C GLN A 50 -21.41 1.88 0.22
N SER A 51 -21.59 3.18 0.54
CA SER A 51 -20.58 3.94 1.26
C SER A 51 -20.57 3.56 2.74
N HIS A 52 -19.41 3.57 3.36
CA HIS A 52 -19.22 3.34 4.79
C HIS A 52 -18.91 4.66 5.49
N THR A 53 -19.92 5.21 6.18
CA THR A 53 -19.88 6.54 6.84
C THR A 53 -20.11 6.46 8.34
N SER A 54 -19.86 5.31 8.95
CA SER A 54 -19.98 5.09 10.39
C SER A 54 -18.87 5.82 11.17
N GLN A 55 -19.08 5.99 12.49
CA GLN A 55 -18.04 6.50 13.38
C GLN A 55 -16.78 5.63 13.31
N GLN A 56 -16.93 4.31 13.22
CA GLN A 56 -15.79 3.38 13.04
C GLN A 56 -15.02 3.69 11.76
N ALA A 57 -15.68 3.96 10.64
CA ALA A 57 -14.99 4.31 9.39
C ALA A 57 -14.20 5.62 9.54
N LEU A 58 -14.75 6.60 10.24
CA LEU A 58 -14.06 7.86 10.55
C LEU A 58 -12.85 7.63 11.45
N ASP A 59 -12.99 6.87 12.53
CA ASP A 59 -11.92 6.58 13.48
C ASP A 59 -10.77 5.81 12.81
N CYS A 60 -11.09 4.92 11.85
CA CYS A 60 -10.12 4.19 11.06
C CYS A 60 -9.55 5.02 9.89
N ASN A 61 -9.97 6.28 9.70
CA ASN A 61 -9.58 7.12 8.57
C ASN A 61 -9.84 6.46 7.20
N ILE A 62 -11.01 5.82 7.07
CA ILE A 62 -11.47 5.21 5.83
C ILE A 62 -12.17 6.26 4.97
N THR A 63 -11.83 6.31 3.70
CA THR A 63 -12.47 7.17 2.71
C THR A 63 -13.37 6.38 1.76
N ASN A 64 -14.36 7.08 1.19
CA ASN A 64 -15.28 6.54 0.19
C ASN A 64 -15.10 7.33 -1.11
N GLU A 65 -14.64 6.67 -2.15
CA GLU A 65 -14.46 7.28 -3.46
C GLU A 65 -15.42 6.65 -4.47
N GLY A 66 -15.88 7.44 -5.43
CA GLY A 66 -16.76 6.94 -6.50
C GLY A 66 -16.05 5.86 -7.32
N GLY A 67 -16.74 4.73 -7.46
CA GLY A 67 -16.36 3.65 -8.37
C GLY A 67 -17.20 3.65 -9.65
N VAL A 68 -17.32 2.51 -10.30
CA VAL A 68 -18.20 2.30 -11.45
C VAL A 68 -19.51 1.64 -11.05
N ASN A 69 -20.52 1.72 -11.92
CA ASN A 69 -21.81 1.07 -11.72
C ASN A 69 -22.52 1.45 -10.40
N GLY A 70 -22.23 2.64 -9.85
CA GLY A 70 -22.81 3.09 -8.59
C GLY A 70 -22.13 2.52 -7.34
N HIS A 71 -21.04 1.78 -7.48
CA HIS A 71 -20.24 1.29 -6.36
C HIS A 71 -19.31 2.37 -5.81
N PHE A 72 -18.76 2.09 -4.64
CA PHE A 72 -17.78 2.91 -3.94
C PHE A 72 -16.48 2.10 -3.75
N ARG A 73 -15.36 2.76 -3.94
CA ARG A 73 -14.07 2.28 -3.46
C ARG A 73 -13.92 2.75 -2.00
N VAL A 74 -14.08 1.84 -1.09
CA VAL A 74 -13.93 2.05 0.35
C VAL A 74 -12.51 1.71 0.71
N LEU A 75 -11.69 2.71 1.04
CA LEU A 75 -10.25 2.51 1.12
C LEU A 75 -9.57 3.35 2.21
N LYS A 76 -8.36 2.94 2.55
CA LYS A 76 -7.42 3.69 3.39
C LYS A 76 -6.16 4.01 2.61
N ASN A 77 -5.72 5.25 2.69
CA ASN A 77 -4.40 5.66 2.21
C ASN A 77 -3.34 5.29 3.26
N ILE A 78 -2.27 4.70 2.81
CA ILE A 78 -1.14 4.23 3.60
C ILE A 78 0.13 4.82 2.99
N MET A 79 1.06 5.29 3.81
CA MET A 79 2.39 5.61 3.34
C MET A 79 3.04 4.32 2.82
N GLY A 80 3.27 4.25 1.51
CA GLY A 80 3.69 3.03 0.83
C GLY A 80 5.19 2.94 0.63
N LEU A 81 5.59 2.60 -0.61
CA LEU A 81 6.99 2.44 -0.98
C LEU A 81 7.78 3.76 -1.03
N TRP A 82 7.16 4.90 -0.74
CA TRP A 82 7.83 6.18 -0.57
C TRP A 82 9.02 6.10 0.38
N LEU A 83 8.87 5.43 1.53
CA LEU A 83 9.95 5.25 2.50
C LEU A 83 11.15 4.52 1.86
N PHE A 84 10.89 3.41 1.19
CA PHE A 84 11.92 2.63 0.51
C PHE A 84 12.57 3.41 -0.64
N GLN A 85 11.76 4.11 -1.46
CA GLN A 85 12.26 4.94 -2.56
C GLN A 85 13.19 6.06 -2.05
N ARG A 86 12.83 6.70 -0.93
CA ARG A 86 13.67 7.72 -0.29
C ARG A 86 14.98 7.14 0.22
N LEU A 87 14.97 5.97 0.86
CA LEU A 87 16.18 5.27 1.29
C LEU A 87 17.07 4.94 0.10
N CYS A 88 16.53 4.37 -0.97
CA CYS A 88 17.30 4.06 -2.17
C CYS A 88 17.96 5.31 -2.77
N HIS A 89 17.22 6.44 -2.82
CA HIS A 89 17.76 7.70 -3.31
C HIS A 89 18.89 8.25 -2.41
N GLU A 90 18.71 8.23 -1.09
CA GLU A 90 19.72 8.72 -0.13
C GLU A 90 21.01 7.91 -0.16
N HIS A 91 20.90 6.59 -0.35
CA HIS A 91 22.02 5.67 -0.36
C HIS A 91 22.56 5.39 -1.77
N HIS A 92 22.07 6.10 -2.80
CA HIS A 92 22.50 5.92 -4.19
C HIS A 92 22.46 4.45 -4.65
N VAL A 93 21.34 3.77 -4.37
CA VAL A 93 21.14 2.37 -4.75
C VAL A 93 20.95 2.28 -6.27
N ASP A 94 21.90 1.65 -6.96
CA ASP A 94 21.85 1.46 -8.41
C ASP A 94 21.09 0.19 -8.81
N ASP A 95 21.19 -0.88 -8.01
CA ASP A 95 20.50 -2.15 -8.25
C ASP A 95 19.52 -2.47 -7.10
N ILE A 96 18.24 -2.23 -7.36
CA ILE A 96 17.16 -2.52 -6.41
C ILE A 96 16.96 -4.04 -6.23
N CYS A 97 17.22 -4.84 -7.27
CA CYS A 97 17.04 -6.29 -7.18
C CYS A 97 18.10 -6.91 -6.26
N GLU A 98 19.35 -6.47 -6.36
CA GLU A 98 20.42 -6.90 -5.45
C GLU A 98 20.10 -6.50 -4.00
N LEU A 99 19.63 -5.27 -3.79
CA LEU A 99 19.21 -4.83 -2.45
C LEU A 99 18.08 -5.71 -1.88
N ILE A 100 17.05 -6.02 -2.68
CA ILE A 100 15.93 -6.87 -2.23
C ILE A 100 16.41 -8.28 -1.88
N ASP A 101 17.35 -8.82 -2.64
CA ASP A 101 17.99 -10.10 -2.35
C ASP A 101 18.72 -10.09 -1.00
N ASP A 102 19.46 -9.03 -0.69
CA ASP A 102 20.14 -8.88 0.60
C ASP A 102 19.13 -8.71 1.74
N VAL A 103 18.07 -7.93 1.53
CA VAL A 103 16.96 -7.77 2.50
C VAL A 103 16.33 -9.13 2.83
N SER A 104 16.16 -9.99 1.84
CA SER A 104 15.53 -11.32 2.03
C SER A 104 16.28 -12.23 2.98
N LYS A 105 17.59 -12.05 3.11
CA LYS A 105 18.49 -12.85 3.97
C LYS A 105 18.50 -12.38 5.43
N LEU A 106 17.96 -11.19 5.70
CA LEU A 106 17.96 -10.61 7.05
C LEU A 106 16.86 -11.19 7.94
N PRO A 107 17.09 -11.24 9.27
CA PRO A 107 16.06 -11.66 10.21
C PRO A 107 14.86 -10.70 10.19
N ALA A 108 13.66 -11.29 10.25
CA ALA A 108 12.41 -10.53 10.27
C ALA A 108 12.19 -9.81 11.61
N PHE A 109 11.45 -8.70 11.57
CA PHE A 109 10.92 -7.98 12.74
C PHE A 109 11.96 -7.54 13.77
N LYS A 110 13.22 -7.34 13.36
CA LYS A 110 14.29 -6.86 14.25
C LYS A 110 14.04 -5.42 14.71
N THR A 111 13.50 -4.60 13.83
CA THR A 111 13.18 -3.20 14.05
C THR A 111 11.90 -2.86 13.30
N LEU A 112 11.01 -2.11 13.93
CA LEU A 112 9.71 -1.73 13.36
C LEU A 112 9.45 -0.23 13.54
N ILE A 113 8.79 0.36 12.57
CA ILE A 113 8.30 1.75 12.62
C ILE A 113 6.80 1.78 12.36
N ASP A 114 6.16 2.89 12.68
CA ASP A 114 4.84 3.20 12.13
C ASP A 114 5.01 3.95 10.80
N PRO A 115 4.76 3.32 9.64
CA PRO A 115 4.95 3.99 8.37
C PRO A 115 4.11 5.27 8.19
N ASN A 116 3.01 5.42 8.93
CA ASN A 116 2.14 6.59 8.88
C ASN A 116 2.55 7.72 9.84
N ASP A 117 3.66 7.55 10.60
CA ASP A 117 4.17 8.65 11.42
C ASP A 117 4.50 9.88 10.54
N ALA A 118 4.03 11.04 10.96
CA ALA A 118 4.14 12.29 10.19
C ALA A 118 5.59 12.67 9.84
N ARG A 119 6.58 12.23 10.62
CA ARG A 119 8.01 12.45 10.34
C ARG A 119 8.45 11.87 9.00
N PHE A 120 7.80 10.79 8.51
CA PHE A 120 8.17 10.12 7.26
C PHE A 120 7.57 10.75 6.01
N LEU A 121 6.67 11.72 6.16
CA LEU A 121 6.00 12.35 5.02
C LEU A 121 6.98 13.09 4.11
N ASN A 122 7.87 13.89 4.69
CA ASN A 122 8.87 14.64 3.92
C ASN A 122 10.12 14.97 4.78
N PRO A 123 10.86 13.97 5.27
CA PRO A 123 12.06 14.20 6.04
C PRO A 123 13.20 14.73 5.17
N VAL A 124 14.14 15.45 5.78
CA VAL A 124 15.41 15.83 5.13
C VAL A 124 16.21 14.56 4.83
N SER A 125 16.30 13.64 5.80
CA SER A 125 16.86 12.30 5.65
C SER A 125 15.88 11.25 6.19
N MET A 126 15.53 10.28 5.38
CA MET A 126 14.69 9.15 5.77
C MET A 126 15.45 8.21 6.73
N THR A 127 16.73 8.03 6.48
CA THR A 127 17.62 7.25 7.34
C THR A 127 17.64 7.79 8.78
N GLU A 128 17.83 9.11 8.95
CA GLU A 128 17.82 9.75 10.26
C GLU A 128 16.44 9.70 10.91
N ALA A 129 15.39 9.96 10.13
CA ALA A 129 14.01 9.90 10.66
C ALA A 129 13.65 8.51 11.21
N ILE A 130 14.07 7.42 10.54
CA ILE A 130 13.89 6.06 11.03
C ILE A 130 14.76 5.81 12.28
N ALA A 131 16.01 6.25 12.27
CA ALA A 131 16.90 6.10 13.44
C ALA A 131 16.36 6.84 14.67
N ASP A 132 15.79 8.03 14.48
CA ASP A 132 15.16 8.81 15.54
C ASP A 132 13.93 8.11 16.12
N PHE A 133 13.05 7.59 15.24
CA PHE A 133 11.91 6.79 15.66
C PHE A 133 12.34 5.59 16.51
N CYS A 134 13.36 4.86 16.05
CA CYS A 134 13.90 3.72 16.81
C CYS A 134 14.43 4.13 18.17
N ARG A 135 15.14 5.25 18.26
CA ARG A 135 15.71 5.78 19.50
C ARG A 135 14.62 6.15 20.50
N GLU A 136 13.57 6.83 20.03
CA GLU A 136 12.42 7.24 20.83
C GLU A 136 11.60 6.04 21.34
N THR A 137 11.54 4.96 20.57
CA THR A 137 10.81 3.73 20.92
C THR A 137 11.70 2.68 21.61
N GLY A 138 12.95 3.00 21.93
CA GLY A 138 13.88 2.10 22.63
C GLY A 138 14.36 0.92 21.80
N GLN A 139 14.30 1.04 20.46
CA GLN A 139 14.77 0.03 19.54
C GLN A 139 16.20 0.33 19.05
N ASN A 140 16.94 -0.71 18.66
CA ASN A 140 18.21 -0.52 17.95
C ASN A 140 17.93 -0.06 16.52
N ALA A 141 18.51 1.07 16.14
CA ALA A 141 18.39 1.56 14.76
C ALA A 141 19.10 0.61 13.76
N PRO A 142 18.53 0.45 12.54
CA PRO A 142 19.21 -0.24 11.45
C PRO A 142 20.59 0.41 11.16
N GLN A 143 21.55 -0.36 10.67
CA GLN A 143 22.93 0.09 10.42
C GLN A 143 23.30 0.08 8.94
N THR A 144 22.62 -0.75 8.14
CA THR A 144 22.86 -0.88 6.70
C THR A 144 21.62 -0.55 5.91
N ILE A 145 21.76 -0.19 4.64
CA ILE A 145 20.62 0.07 3.76
C ILE A 145 19.69 -1.14 3.69
N ALA A 146 20.21 -2.36 3.68
CA ALA A 146 19.39 -3.58 3.70
C ALA A 146 18.58 -3.72 5.00
N GLU A 147 19.16 -3.37 6.17
CA GLU A 147 18.43 -3.38 7.44
C GLU A 147 17.34 -2.27 7.48
N PHE A 148 17.61 -1.09 6.94
CA PHE A 148 16.59 -0.04 6.79
C PHE A 148 15.44 -0.49 5.88
N ALA A 149 15.76 -1.06 4.73
CA ALA A 149 14.77 -1.58 3.80
C ALA A 149 13.95 -2.72 4.43
N ARG A 150 14.60 -3.62 5.20
CA ARG A 150 13.91 -4.69 5.92
C ARG A 150 12.95 -4.13 6.96
N CYS A 151 13.37 -3.15 7.74
CA CYS A 151 12.52 -2.45 8.71
C CYS A 151 11.26 -1.87 8.04
N VAL A 152 11.43 -1.21 6.90
CA VAL A 152 10.31 -0.66 6.13
C VAL A 152 9.38 -1.75 5.64
N PHE A 153 9.87 -2.83 5.04
CA PHE A 153 9.04 -3.90 4.49
C PHE A 153 8.28 -4.66 5.57
N ASP A 154 8.94 -5.02 6.69
CA ASP A 154 8.27 -5.66 7.83
C ASP A 154 7.17 -4.76 8.42
N SER A 155 7.44 -3.46 8.54
CA SER A 155 6.48 -2.48 9.05
C SER A 155 5.30 -2.29 8.12
N LEU A 156 5.53 -2.21 6.81
CA LEU A 156 4.46 -2.12 5.81
C LEU A 156 3.59 -3.38 5.81
N ALA A 157 4.19 -4.57 5.88
CA ALA A 157 3.44 -5.82 5.92
C ALA A 157 2.50 -5.90 7.14
N LEU A 158 2.97 -5.48 8.31
CA LEU A 158 2.15 -5.42 9.52
C LEU A 158 1.05 -4.34 9.43
N LEU A 159 1.35 -3.19 8.83
CA LEU A 159 0.35 -2.15 8.60
C LEU A 159 -0.72 -2.60 7.61
N TYR A 160 -0.35 -3.32 6.55
CA TYR A 160 -1.33 -3.91 5.62
C TYR A 160 -2.23 -4.93 6.34
N LYS A 161 -1.68 -5.77 7.22
CA LYS A 161 -2.47 -6.66 8.09
C LYS A 161 -3.47 -5.87 8.94
N HIS A 162 -3.00 -4.80 9.58
CA HIS A 162 -3.85 -3.95 10.43
C HIS A 162 -5.02 -3.38 9.62
N VAL A 163 -4.74 -2.77 8.46
CA VAL A 163 -5.76 -2.19 7.58
C VAL A 163 -6.71 -3.26 7.01
N ALA A 164 -6.20 -4.43 6.65
CA ALA A 164 -7.05 -5.54 6.22
C ALA A 164 -8.06 -5.96 7.29
N ASN A 165 -7.64 -5.98 8.57
CA ASN A 165 -8.54 -6.26 9.69
C ASN A 165 -9.59 -5.15 9.89
N GLU A 166 -9.21 -3.86 9.79
CA GLU A 166 -10.15 -2.73 9.85
C GLU A 166 -11.22 -2.84 8.74
N LEU A 167 -10.79 -3.13 7.50
CA LEU A 167 -11.70 -3.29 6.38
C LEU A 167 -12.62 -4.50 6.55
N ALA A 168 -12.10 -5.64 7.04
CA ALA A 168 -12.91 -6.83 7.33
C ALA A 168 -13.98 -6.57 8.39
N GLN A 169 -13.63 -5.84 9.45
CA GLN A 169 -14.58 -5.44 10.50
C GLN A 169 -15.65 -4.50 9.95
N LEU A 170 -15.26 -3.51 9.16
CA LEU A 170 -16.17 -2.55 8.56
C LEU A 170 -17.13 -3.19 7.56
N ASN A 171 -16.65 -4.16 6.80
CA ASN A 171 -17.41 -4.90 5.80
C ASN A 171 -18.26 -6.03 6.43
N HIS A 172 -18.05 -6.37 7.70
CA HIS A 172 -18.68 -7.50 8.41
C HIS A 172 -18.40 -8.88 7.78
N HIS A 173 -17.38 -8.99 6.92
CA HIS A 173 -16.97 -10.21 6.27
C HIS A 173 -15.44 -10.40 6.37
N PRO A 174 -14.97 -11.63 6.67
CA PRO A 174 -13.54 -11.91 6.68
C PRO A 174 -12.98 -11.80 5.25
N LEU A 175 -11.85 -11.15 5.11
CA LEU A 175 -11.11 -11.14 3.84
C LEU A 175 -10.43 -12.50 3.62
N LYS A 176 -10.51 -13.00 2.40
CA LYS A 176 -9.93 -14.27 1.97
C LYS A 176 -8.95 -14.11 0.81
N GLN A 177 -9.06 -13.01 0.08
CA GLN A 177 -8.22 -12.73 -1.08
C GLN A 177 -7.80 -11.25 -1.05
N LEU A 178 -6.52 -11.01 -1.33
CA LEU A 178 -5.96 -9.67 -1.48
C LEU A 178 -5.26 -9.58 -2.84
N TYR A 179 -5.80 -8.76 -3.73
CA TYR A 179 -5.23 -8.51 -5.04
C TYR A 179 -4.26 -7.34 -4.97
N ILE A 180 -2.97 -7.60 -5.21
CA ILE A 180 -1.92 -6.58 -5.20
C ILE A 180 -1.70 -6.09 -6.64
N LEU A 181 -1.83 -4.78 -6.83
CA LEU A 181 -1.68 -4.10 -8.12
C LEU A 181 -0.74 -2.90 -7.99
N GLY A 182 -0.40 -2.29 -9.13
CA GLY A 182 0.56 -1.19 -9.18
C GLY A 182 2.01 -1.66 -9.25
N GLY A 183 2.95 -0.72 -9.26
CA GLY A 183 4.39 -1.01 -9.40
C GLY A 183 4.95 -1.89 -8.28
N GLY A 184 4.43 -1.75 -7.06
CA GLY A 184 4.84 -2.55 -5.90
C GLY A 184 4.51 -4.04 -6.03
N SER A 185 3.57 -4.43 -6.92
CA SER A 185 3.28 -5.83 -7.20
C SER A 185 4.47 -6.60 -7.80
N GLN A 186 5.48 -5.89 -8.30
CA GLN A 186 6.73 -6.49 -8.78
C GLN A 186 7.69 -6.86 -7.64
N ASN A 187 7.46 -6.37 -6.41
CA ASN A 187 8.30 -6.69 -5.25
C ASN A 187 7.80 -8.00 -4.61
N ALA A 188 8.34 -9.13 -5.08
CA ALA A 188 7.95 -10.45 -4.59
C ALA A 188 8.17 -10.63 -3.08
N LEU A 189 9.23 -10.03 -2.51
CA LEU A 189 9.50 -10.11 -1.08
C LEU A 189 8.41 -9.41 -0.26
N LEU A 190 8.07 -8.16 -0.59
CA LEU A 190 7.02 -7.43 0.12
C LEU A 190 5.66 -8.12 -0.04
N ASN A 191 5.36 -8.65 -1.22
CA ASN A 191 4.12 -9.38 -1.46
C ASN A 191 4.03 -10.64 -0.58
N GLN A 192 5.13 -11.40 -0.46
CA GLN A 192 5.19 -12.57 0.42
C GLN A 192 5.03 -12.17 1.89
N LEU A 193 5.74 -11.14 2.34
CA LEU A 193 5.61 -10.63 3.71
C LEU A 193 4.17 -10.15 4.01
N CYS A 194 3.51 -9.53 3.03
CA CYS A 194 2.11 -9.12 3.14
C CYS A 194 1.18 -10.34 3.26
N ALA A 195 1.35 -11.36 2.41
CA ALA A 195 0.56 -12.59 2.45
C ALA A 195 0.74 -13.32 3.79
N ASP A 196 1.99 -13.46 4.25
CA ASP A 196 2.31 -14.10 5.53
C ASP A 196 1.70 -13.34 6.72
N ALA A 197 1.83 -12.01 6.73
CA ALA A 197 1.25 -11.18 7.79
C ALA A 197 -0.27 -11.24 7.79
N CYS A 198 -0.90 -11.12 6.63
CA CYS A 198 -2.37 -11.13 6.49
C CYS A 198 -2.96 -12.52 6.75
N GLY A 199 -2.23 -13.59 6.43
CA GLY A 199 -2.73 -14.97 6.48
C GLY A 199 -3.82 -15.22 5.43
N ILE A 200 -3.77 -14.52 4.31
CA ILE A 200 -4.70 -14.62 3.17
C ILE A 200 -3.92 -14.69 1.86
N ALA A 201 -4.53 -15.30 0.85
CA ALA A 201 -3.95 -15.43 -0.48
C ALA A 201 -4.15 -14.15 -1.32
#